data_290a540ad8061814b76821bda4e7eef8
#
_entry.id   290a540ad8061814b76821bda4e7eef8
#
_cell.length_a   1.000
_cell.length_b   1.000
_cell.length_c   1.000
_cell.angle_alpha   90.00
_cell.angle_beta   90.00
_cell.angle_gamma   90.00
#
_symmetry.space_group_name_H-M   'P 1'
#
loop_
_entity.id
_entity.type
_entity.pdbx_description
1 polymer ?
#
loop_
_entity_poly.entity_id
_entity_poly.type
_entity_poly.pdbx_seq_one_letter_code
_entity_poly.pdbx_strand_id
1 'polypeptide(L)'
;TSLDAQRVADLTGVESIQIHNCGLCHIDADMVSRALLEYDTENLDLLILENIGNLVCPAEFDTGAHKNVMLLSVPEGDDKPLKYPLMFQVSDLVLINKIDTLEYFDFDFELAKERILKLNPNAVVLPVSAKTGEGLEQVIDWIMKEREKL
;
A
#
# COMPACT_ATOMS: atom_id res chain seq x y z
N THR A 1 -0.35 -6.00 -15.21
CA THR A 1 -0.46 -6.04 -16.70
C THR A 1 -0.88 -4.67 -17.22
N SER A 2 -0.64 -4.38 -18.51
CA SER A 2 -1.13 -3.15 -19.16
C SER A 2 -2.66 -2.97 -19.00
N LEU A 3 -3.39 -4.07 -18.78
CA LEU A 3 -4.82 -4.05 -18.48
C LEU A 3 -5.15 -3.41 -17.12
N ASP A 4 -4.28 -3.54 -16.13
CA ASP A 4 -4.50 -2.96 -14.81
C ASP A 4 -4.30 -1.44 -14.87
N ALA A 5 -3.23 -0.98 -15.52
CA ALA A 5 -3.01 0.45 -15.77
C ALA A 5 -4.16 1.06 -16.58
N GLN A 6 -4.62 0.39 -17.64
CA GLN A 6 -5.76 0.85 -18.42
C GLN A 6 -7.04 0.95 -17.59
N ARG A 7 -7.32 -0.05 -16.75
CA ARG A 7 -8.49 -0.05 -15.86
C ARG A 7 -8.45 1.12 -14.86
N VAL A 8 -7.28 1.40 -14.27
CA VAL A 8 -7.12 2.54 -13.36
C VAL A 8 -7.38 3.85 -14.11
N ALA A 9 -6.79 4.04 -15.29
CA ALA A 9 -7.00 5.23 -16.12
C ALA A 9 -8.47 5.40 -16.51
N ASP A 10 -9.15 4.34 -16.94
CA ASP A 10 -10.55 4.36 -17.35
C ASP A 10 -11.50 4.72 -16.18
N LEU A 11 -11.20 4.23 -14.96
CA LEU A 11 -12.05 4.46 -13.79
C LEU A 11 -11.81 5.82 -13.13
N THR A 12 -10.59 6.32 -13.17
CA THR A 12 -10.20 7.54 -12.43
C THR A 12 -10.05 8.77 -13.32
N GLY A 13 -9.84 8.57 -14.62
CA GLY A 13 -9.47 9.64 -15.55
C GLY A 13 -8.04 10.16 -15.35
N VAL A 14 -7.25 9.50 -14.48
CA VAL A 14 -5.87 9.87 -14.17
C VAL A 14 -4.92 9.02 -15.01
N GLU A 15 -3.82 9.61 -15.46
CA GLU A 15 -2.78 8.89 -16.19
C GLU A 15 -2.22 7.76 -15.33
N SER A 16 -2.03 6.60 -15.94
CA SER A 16 -1.50 5.41 -15.29
C SER A 16 -0.58 4.66 -16.24
N ILE A 17 0.61 4.30 -15.78
CA ILE A 17 1.60 3.57 -16.57
C ILE A 17 1.94 2.23 -15.94
N GLN A 18 2.30 1.27 -16.78
CA GLN A 18 2.76 -0.04 -16.34
C GLN A 18 4.28 -0.10 -16.34
N ILE A 19 4.88 -0.32 -15.17
CA ILE A 19 6.31 -0.62 -15.07
C ILE A 19 6.53 -2.09 -15.44
N HIS A 20 7.44 -2.34 -16.37
CA HIS A 20 7.87 -3.67 -16.74
C HIS A 20 9.04 -4.11 -15.86
N ASN A 21 8.81 -5.05 -14.96
CA ASN A 21 9.78 -5.54 -13.99
C ASN A 21 10.58 -6.77 -14.44
N CYS A 22 10.44 -7.20 -15.69
CA CYS A 22 11.15 -8.35 -16.29
C CYS A 22 11.01 -9.66 -15.48
N GLY A 23 9.89 -9.84 -14.76
CA GLY A 23 9.63 -11.03 -13.96
C GLY A 23 10.27 -11.03 -12.57
N LEU A 24 10.82 -9.92 -12.11
CA LEU A 24 11.28 -9.75 -10.73
C LEU A 24 10.10 -9.72 -9.74
N CYS A 25 10.37 -10.07 -8.48
CA CYS A 25 9.34 -10.10 -7.43
C CYS A 25 9.18 -8.77 -6.68
N HIS A 26 9.81 -7.69 -7.15
CA HIS A 26 9.79 -6.34 -6.56
C HIS A 26 9.92 -5.26 -7.64
N ILE A 27 9.68 -4.03 -7.24
CA ILE A 27 10.05 -2.81 -7.93
C ILE A 27 11.05 -2.07 -7.03
N ASP A 28 12.12 -1.55 -7.61
CA ASP A 28 13.14 -0.75 -6.92
C ASP A 28 13.20 0.69 -7.43
N ALA A 29 13.99 1.53 -6.76
CA ALA A 29 14.12 2.95 -7.07
C ALA A 29 14.68 3.21 -8.48
N ASP A 30 15.52 2.33 -9.04
CA ASP A 30 16.04 2.49 -10.39
C ASP A 30 14.94 2.27 -11.45
N MET A 31 14.09 1.26 -11.24
CA MET A 31 12.91 1.02 -12.10
C MET A 31 11.93 2.20 -12.05
N VAL A 32 11.66 2.72 -10.85
CA VAL A 32 10.78 3.89 -10.66
C VAL A 32 11.37 5.12 -11.35
N SER A 33 12.66 5.41 -11.12
CA SER A 33 13.33 6.56 -11.74
C SER A 33 13.27 6.51 -13.27
N ARG A 34 13.50 5.34 -13.87
CA ARG A 34 13.37 5.17 -15.32
C ARG A 34 11.95 5.40 -15.84
N ALA A 35 10.95 4.90 -15.11
CA ALA A 35 9.56 5.12 -15.48
C ALA A 35 9.17 6.61 -15.40
N LEU A 36 9.68 7.33 -14.41
CA LEU A 36 9.41 8.76 -14.23
C LEU A 36 10.07 9.66 -15.28
N LEU A 37 11.09 9.18 -16.01
CA LEU A 37 11.67 9.93 -17.13
C LEU A 37 10.69 10.12 -18.31
N GLU A 38 9.71 9.22 -18.42
CA GLU A 38 8.69 9.25 -19.47
C GLU A 38 7.36 9.88 -18.99
N TYR A 39 7.32 10.37 -17.74
CA TYR A 39 6.12 10.86 -17.09
C TYR A 39 6.27 12.32 -16.68
N ASP A 40 5.31 13.17 -17.00
CA ASP A 40 5.30 14.56 -16.53
C ASP A 40 4.92 14.61 -15.05
N THR A 41 5.92 14.81 -14.20
CA THR A 41 5.76 14.89 -12.74
C THR A 41 5.63 16.32 -12.21
N GLU A 42 5.85 17.35 -13.04
CA GLU A 42 5.93 18.75 -12.56
C GLU A 42 4.62 19.27 -11.99
N ASN A 43 3.50 18.71 -12.45
CA ASN A 43 2.16 19.13 -12.05
C ASN A 43 1.40 18.11 -11.19
N LEU A 44 2.11 17.12 -10.64
CA LEU A 44 1.50 16.11 -9.79
C LEU A 44 1.49 16.52 -8.31
N ASP A 45 0.33 16.46 -7.69
CA ASP A 45 0.18 16.57 -6.23
C ASP A 45 0.51 15.27 -5.51
N LEU A 46 0.26 14.13 -6.15
CA LEU A 46 0.43 12.80 -5.59
C LEU A 46 0.77 11.79 -6.68
N LEU A 47 1.79 10.99 -6.44
CA LEU A 47 2.14 9.83 -7.24
C LEU A 47 1.93 8.56 -6.42
N ILE A 48 1.17 7.61 -6.95
CA ILE A 48 0.93 6.33 -6.29
C ILE A 48 1.65 5.24 -7.08
N LEU A 49 2.57 4.53 -6.42
CA LEU A 49 3.23 3.35 -6.95
C LEU A 49 2.58 2.09 -6.37
N GLU A 50 1.98 1.27 -7.23
CA GLU A 50 1.56 -0.07 -6.85
C GLU A 50 2.72 -1.05 -7.07
N ASN A 51 3.20 -1.64 -5.98
CA ASN A 51 4.26 -2.66 -6.01
C ASN A 51 3.67 -4.06 -6.19
N ILE A 52 4.53 -5.05 -6.38
CA ILE A 52 4.13 -6.45 -6.56
C ILE A 52 3.53 -6.99 -5.26
N GLY A 53 2.41 -7.71 -5.38
CA GLY A 53 1.64 -8.22 -4.24
C GLY A 53 2.29 -9.40 -3.53
N ASN A 54 3.35 -9.13 -2.75
CA ASN A 54 3.92 -10.08 -1.79
C ASN A 54 4.48 -9.34 -0.56
N LEU A 55 4.70 -10.07 0.55
CA LEU A 55 5.09 -9.50 1.84
C LEU A 55 6.60 -9.64 2.15
N VAL A 56 7.40 -10.06 1.18
CA VAL A 56 8.85 -10.31 1.38
C VAL A 56 9.66 -9.33 0.55
N CYS A 57 9.73 -9.55 -0.76
CA CYS A 57 10.63 -8.79 -1.63
C CYS A 57 10.37 -7.26 -1.58
N PRO A 58 9.13 -6.76 -1.68
CA PRO A 58 8.89 -5.31 -1.62
C PRO A 58 9.33 -4.64 -0.30
N ALA A 59 9.49 -5.40 0.77
CA ALA A 59 9.99 -4.88 2.03
C ALA A 59 11.52 -4.70 2.07
N GLU A 60 12.25 -5.38 1.19
CA GLU A 60 13.71 -5.37 1.14
C GLU A 60 14.27 -4.33 0.15
N PHE A 61 13.44 -3.83 -0.77
CA PHE A 61 13.87 -2.93 -1.82
C PHE A 61 13.19 -1.56 -1.69
N ASP A 62 14.02 -0.53 -1.58
CA ASP A 62 13.54 0.86 -1.56
C ASP A 62 13.07 1.26 -2.97
N THR A 63 11.91 1.86 -3.04
CA THR A 63 11.32 2.40 -4.27
C THR A 63 11.59 3.90 -4.46
N GLY A 64 12.15 4.57 -3.44
CA GLY A 64 12.28 6.01 -3.39
C GLY A 64 10.98 6.73 -2.99
N ALA A 65 9.94 6.02 -2.58
CA ALA A 65 8.68 6.60 -2.12
C ALA A 65 8.84 7.32 -0.77
N HIS A 66 8.19 8.48 -0.61
CA HIS A 66 8.19 9.21 0.67
C HIS A 66 7.47 8.45 1.78
N LYS A 67 6.47 7.65 1.43
CA LYS A 67 5.63 6.87 2.33
C LYS A 67 5.32 5.49 1.79
N ASN A 68 5.34 4.51 2.68
CA ASN A 68 4.99 3.14 2.37
C ASN A 68 3.64 2.79 2.98
N VAL A 69 2.71 2.36 2.13
CA VAL A 69 1.38 1.91 2.52
C VAL A 69 1.26 0.42 2.25
N MET A 70 0.94 -0.35 3.28
CA MET A 70 0.76 -1.80 3.18
C MET A 70 -0.72 -2.17 3.36
N LEU A 71 -1.21 -3.09 2.53
CA LEU A 71 -2.56 -3.63 2.64
C LEU A 71 -2.51 -5.06 3.17
N LEU A 72 -3.17 -5.29 4.32
CA LEU A 72 -3.46 -6.60 4.87
C LEU A 72 -4.95 -6.88 4.74
N SER A 73 -5.35 -7.93 4.07
CA SER A 73 -6.77 -8.28 3.97
C SER A 73 -7.19 -9.22 5.10
N VAL A 74 -8.40 -9.04 5.65
CA VAL A 74 -8.98 -9.91 6.69
C VAL A 74 -8.84 -11.40 6.37
N PRO A 75 -9.13 -11.88 5.13
CA PRO A 75 -8.97 -13.30 4.81
C PRO A 75 -7.55 -13.85 4.89
N GLU A 76 -6.53 -12.98 4.96
CA GLU A 76 -5.13 -13.42 5.04
C GLU A 76 -4.71 -13.84 6.45
N GLY A 77 -5.43 -13.40 7.46
CA GLY A 77 -5.20 -13.71 8.87
C GLY A 77 -4.39 -12.64 9.63
N ASP A 78 -4.68 -12.53 10.92
CA ASP A 78 -4.08 -11.57 11.84
C ASP A 78 -2.63 -11.93 12.27
N ASP A 79 -2.15 -13.10 11.87
CA ASP A 79 -0.81 -13.61 12.17
C ASP A 79 0.28 -13.16 11.18
N LYS A 80 -0.08 -12.47 10.10
CA LYS A 80 0.88 -11.97 9.09
C LYS A 80 1.99 -11.09 9.67
N PRO A 81 1.76 -10.22 10.66
CA PRO A 81 2.85 -9.48 11.27
C PRO A 81 3.92 -10.36 11.93
N LEU A 82 3.54 -11.54 12.43
CA LEU A 82 4.48 -12.50 13.01
C LEU A 82 5.30 -13.25 11.95
N LYS A 83 4.71 -13.48 10.79
CA LYS A 83 5.33 -14.25 9.68
C LYS A 83 6.22 -13.37 8.79
N TYR A 84 5.86 -12.10 8.61
CA TYR A 84 6.50 -11.17 7.69
C TYR A 84 6.81 -9.83 8.38
N PRO A 85 7.59 -9.81 9.48
CA PRO A 85 7.75 -8.63 10.32
C PRO A 85 8.35 -7.43 9.59
N LEU A 86 9.26 -7.66 8.64
CA LEU A 86 9.94 -6.56 7.92
C LEU A 86 8.96 -5.68 7.17
N MET A 87 7.95 -6.25 6.50
CA MET A 87 6.95 -5.48 5.77
C MET A 87 6.23 -4.49 6.69
N PHE A 88 5.89 -4.90 7.90
CA PHE A 88 5.21 -4.02 8.87
C PHE A 88 6.16 -3.01 9.53
N GLN A 89 7.45 -3.34 9.64
CA GLN A 89 8.47 -2.42 10.16
C GLN A 89 8.73 -1.24 9.21
N VAL A 90 8.67 -1.46 7.89
CA VAL A 90 8.96 -0.43 6.89
C VAL A 90 7.71 0.35 6.45
N SER A 91 6.52 -0.02 6.92
CA SER A 91 5.26 0.61 6.51
C SER A 91 4.90 1.79 7.42
N ASP A 92 4.61 2.94 6.84
CA ASP A 92 4.09 4.12 7.55
C ASP A 92 2.58 3.99 7.86
N LEU A 93 1.85 3.37 6.94
CA LEU A 93 0.42 3.11 7.07
C LEU A 93 0.11 1.65 6.74
N VAL A 94 -0.62 0.99 7.61
CA VAL A 94 -1.16 -0.36 7.38
C VAL A 94 -2.68 -0.28 7.28
N LEU A 95 -3.22 -0.65 6.14
CA LEU A 95 -4.65 -0.75 5.89
C LEU A 95 -5.10 -2.20 6.09
N ILE A 96 -5.90 -2.45 7.12
CA ILE A 96 -6.57 -3.75 7.28
C ILE A 96 -7.84 -3.68 6.45
N ASN A 97 -7.77 -4.24 5.24
CA ASN A 97 -8.82 -4.15 4.23
C ASN A 97 -9.79 -5.34 4.31
N LYS A 98 -10.94 -5.17 3.67
CA LYS A 98 -12.05 -6.12 3.62
C LYS A 98 -12.69 -6.34 4.99
N ILE A 99 -12.78 -5.30 5.84
CA ILE A 99 -13.44 -5.39 7.15
C ILE A 99 -14.93 -5.76 7.04
N ASP A 100 -15.54 -5.53 5.88
CA ASP A 100 -16.90 -6.01 5.56
C ASP A 100 -17.01 -7.55 5.55
N THR A 101 -15.90 -8.27 5.67
CA THR A 101 -15.85 -9.74 5.72
C THR A 101 -15.50 -10.30 7.10
N LEU A 102 -15.32 -9.47 8.12
CA LEU A 102 -14.89 -9.89 9.47
C LEU A 102 -15.76 -11.01 10.06
N GLU A 103 -17.07 -10.97 9.82
CA GLU A 103 -17.99 -12.00 10.34
C GLU A 103 -17.76 -13.41 9.76
N TYR A 104 -17.02 -13.52 8.64
CA TYR A 104 -16.78 -14.79 7.95
C TYR A 104 -15.40 -15.38 8.24
N PHE A 105 -14.51 -14.64 8.93
CA PHE A 105 -13.13 -15.04 9.18
C PHE A 105 -12.77 -14.90 10.65
N ASP A 106 -11.92 -15.81 11.13
CA ASP A 106 -11.31 -15.71 12.45
C ASP A 106 -10.15 -14.70 12.38
N PHE A 107 -10.48 -13.42 12.52
CA PHE A 107 -9.55 -12.30 12.45
C PHE A 107 -9.79 -11.36 13.63
N ASP A 108 -8.80 -11.22 14.51
CA ASP A 108 -8.81 -10.26 15.61
C ASP A 108 -8.09 -8.97 15.21
N PHE A 109 -8.87 -7.93 14.95
CA PHE A 109 -8.35 -6.62 14.54
C PHE A 109 -7.43 -6.00 15.59
N GLU A 110 -7.83 -6.03 16.87
CA GLU A 110 -7.04 -5.41 17.93
C GLU A 110 -5.72 -6.17 18.17
N LEU A 111 -5.75 -7.48 18.06
CA LEU A 111 -4.55 -8.31 18.16
C LEU A 111 -3.61 -8.06 16.96
N ALA A 112 -4.13 -7.96 15.73
CA ALA A 112 -3.34 -7.60 14.56
C ALA A 112 -2.67 -6.25 14.72
N LYS A 113 -3.43 -5.25 15.16
CA LYS A 113 -2.95 -3.89 15.44
C LYS A 113 -1.86 -3.87 16.52
N GLU A 114 -2.07 -4.58 17.63
CA GLU A 114 -1.06 -4.71 18.68
C GLU A 114 0.25 -5.30 18.15
N ARG A 115 0.19 -6.36 17.35
CA ARG A 115 1.35 -7.00 16.72
C ARG A 115 2.09 -6.04 15.80
N ILE A 116 1.35 -5.27 14.98
CA ILE A 116 1.93 -4.27 14.07
C ILE A 116 2.63 -3.18 14.87
N LEU A 117 1.97 -2.60 15.87
CA LEU A 117 2.53 -1.51 16.67
C LEU A 117 3.72 -1.95 17.55
N LYS A 118 3.84 -3.22 17.90
CA LYS A 118 5.06 -3.78 18.50
C LYS A 118 6.25 -3.78 17.55
N LEU A 119 6.01 -3.97 16.24
CA LEU A 119 7.05 -3.97 15.20
C LEU A 119 7.41 -2.55 14.77
N ASN A 120 6.41 -1.69 14.64
CA ASN A 120 6.58 -0.28 14.27
C ASN A 120 5.61 0.61 15.08
N PRO A 121 6.09 1.19 16.20
CA PRO A 121 5.26 2.06 17.04
C PRO A 121 4.76 3.34 16.36
N ASN A 122 5.38 3.73 15.25
CA ASN A 122 5.04 4.94 14.51
C ASN A 122 4.05 4.68 13.36
N ALA A 123 3.76 3.42 13.05
CA ALA A 123 2.81 3.07 12.00
C ALA A 123 1.39 3.50 12.38
N VAL A 124 0.65 4.00 11.40
CA VAL A 124 -0.80 4.19 11.52
C VAL A 124 -1.49 2.91 11.04
N VAL A 125 -2.48 2.42 11.78
CA VAL A 125 -3.25 1.22 11.42
C VAL A 125 -4.71 1.59 11.30
N LEU A 126 -5.28 1.44 10.09
CA LEU A 126 -6.67 1.80 9.80
C LEU A 126 -7.47 0.59 9.28
N PRO A 127 -8.68 0.37 9.83
CA PRO A 127 -9.62 -0.57 9.24
C PRO A 127 -10.29 0.07 8.02
N VAL A 128 -10.37 -0.67 6.91
CA VAL A 128 -10.98 -0.17 5.68
C VAL A 128 -11.76 -1.26 4.94
N SER A 129 -12.74 -0.85 4.16
CA SER A 129 -13.33 -1.68 3.11
C SER A 129 -13.36 -0.90 1.79
N ALA A 130 -12.50 -1.28 0.86
CA ALA A 130 -12.52 -0.69 -0.48
C ALA A 130 -13.84 -0.97 -1.22
N LYS A 131 -14.58 -2.01 -0.82
CA LYS A 131 -15.87 -2.38 -1.41
C LYS A 131 -16.99 -1.44 -0.97
N THR A 132 -17.04 -1.11 0.33
CA THR A 132 -18.12 -0.30 0.92
C THR A 132 -17.77 1.18 1.04
N GLY A 133 -16.49 1.52 0.97
CA GLY A 133 -15.96 2.86 1.22
C GLY A 133 -15.69 3.14 2.70
N GLU A 134 -15.99 2.20 3.61
CA GLU A 134 -15.76 2.37 5.04
C GLU A 134 -14.27 2.59 5.34
N GLY A 135 -13.96 3.61 6.16
CA GLY A 135 -12.59 3.96 6.56
C GLY A 135 -11.77 4.73 5.52
N LEU A 136 -12.24 4.90 4.27
CA LEU A 136 -11.46 5.57 3.22
C LEU A 136 -11.25 7.07 3.49
N GLU A 137 -12.17 7.74 4.15
CA GLU A 137 -11.99 9.16 4.54
C GLU A 137 -10.75 9.33 5.44
N GLN A 138 -10.52 8.41 6.37
CA GLN A 138 -9.35 8.44 7.25
C GLN A 138 -8.05 8.22 6.49
N VAL A 139 -8.06 7.41 5.43
CA VAL A 139 -6.91 7.21 4.53
C VAL A 139 -6.60 8.50 3.77
N ILE A 140 -7.64 9.16 3.23
CA ILE A 140 -7.50 10.45 2.53
C ILE A 140 -6.93 11.50 3.48
N ASP A 141 -7.47 11.62 4.68
CA ASP A 141 -6.99 12.54 5.70
C ASP A 141 -5.52 12.29 6.06
N TRP A 142 -5.11 11.03 6.15
CA TRP A 142 -3.72 10.68 6.41
C TRP A 142 -2.82 11.12 5.25
N ILE A 143 -3.19 10.81 4.00
CA ILE A 143 -2.44 11.22 2.81
C ILE A 143 -2.29 12.74 2.76
N MET A 144 -3.37 13.49 2.98
CA MET A 144 -3.35 14.96 2.94
C MET A 144 -2.43 15.54 4.01
N LYS A 145 -2.45 14.99 5.23
CA LYS A 145 -1.54 15.39 6.32
C LYS A 145 -0.08 15.08 6.02
N GLU A 146 0.21 13.95 5.40
CA GLU A 146 1.58 13.61 5.04
C GLU A 146 2.09 14.51 3.90
N ARG A 147 1.24 14.84 2.92
CA ARG A 147 1.57 15.79 1.85
C ARG A 147 1.95 17.18 2.39
N GLU A 148 1.25 17.68 3.41
CA GLU A 148 1.53 18.98 4.02
C GLU A 148 2.89 19.05 4.74
N LYS A 149 3.54 17.92 5.00
CA LYS A 149 4.85 17.85 5.64
C LYS A 149 6.03 17.87 4.66
N LEU A 150 5.76 17.69 3.37
CA LEU A 150 6.75 17.70 2.30
C LEU A 150 6.96 19.11 1.74
#